data_e455bc1ae719fb7c477fffb986bd7212
#
_entry.id   e455bc1ae719fb7c477fffb986bd7212
#
_cell.length_a   1.000
_cell.length_b   1.000
_cell.length_c   1.000
_cell.angle_alpha   90.00
_cell.angle_beta   90.00
_cell.angle_gamma   90.00
#
_symmetry.space_group_name_H-M   'P 1'
#
loop_
_entity.id
_entity.type
_entity.pdbx_description
1 polymer ?
#
loop_
_entity_poly.entity_id
_entity_poly.type
_entity_poly.pdbx_seq_one_letter_code
_entity_poly.pdbx_strand_id
1 'polypeptide(L)'
;MEIPSLNNKQQEFTLASVTDLTSSSSSPSSSPVVATFSCVNEVKELQFQGSESSDGFSFDLSSTQLFKLGPLQFICLSDISGSAKENSSFSRGVVIKFRDDKDSKEFCDSFEECKKDSVKQGSSFLNGTVVSANKSKFDDKIEAASAKMYFHYYGQLLHQQNMLQDYVRTGTYHAAVMENRSDFSGRVVVDVGAGSGILSLFAALAGAKHVYAVEASEMAEYARKLIAGNPLLAERITVIKGKIEDIELPEKADVLISEPMGTLLVNERMLETYVIARDRFLSPNGKMFPTVGRIHMAPFADEFLFVEMANKALFWQQQNYYGVDLTPLYVSAHQGYFSQPVVDAFDPRLLVAPSMFHMIDFTKMTEEQFYEIDIPLKFTASVCTRVHGLACWFDVLFDGSTVQRWFTTAPGAPTTHWYQIRCVLSQPIHVMAGQEITGRLHLVAHSAQSYTINLTLSAKMWGPGANQGGILQTSSCKLDLKEPYYRMSQPQVYPTQEPPAQSQDIHIHGDDLEEVELLQQTANAQL
;
A
#
# COMPACT_ATOMS: atom_id res chain seq x y z
N MET A 1 -54.80 -8.69 -9.18
CA MET A 1 -53.73 -7.88 -9.79
C MET A 1 -52.55 -8.82 -9.92
N GLU A 2 -52.30 -9.27 -11.14
CA GLU A 2 -51.26 -10.23 -11.47
C GLU A 2 -49.90 -9.53 -11.44
N ILE A 3 -48.93 -10.20 -10.82
CA ILE A 3 -47.51 -9.81 -10.79
C ILE A 3 -46.90 -10.25 -12.13
N PRO A 4 -46.23 -9.37 -12.93
CA PRO A 4 -45.65 -9.77 -14.18
C PRO A 4 -44.40 -10.65 -13.91
N SER A 5 -44.37 -11.82 -14.54
CA SER A 5 -43.23 -12.75 -14.59
C SER A 5 -42.01 -12.07 -15.20
N LEU A 6 -40.85 -12.16 -14.50
CA LEU A 6 -39.54 -11.78 -15.05
C LEU A 6 -39.22 -12.64 -16.26
N ASN A 7 -39.03 -11.98 -17.39
CA ASN A 7 -38.56 -12.58 -18.64
C ASN A 7 -37.13 -13.16 -18.49
N ASN A 8 -36.99 -14.48 -18.65
CA ASN A 8 -35.74 -15.18 -18.95
C ASN A 8 -35.28 -14.77 -20.36
N LYS A 9 -34.47 -13.72 -20.48
CA LYS A 9 -33.73 -13.44 -21.72
C LYS A 9 -32.45 -14.26 -21.69
N GLN A 10 -32.42 -15.37 -22.42
CA GLN A 10 -31.18 -16.04 -22.81
C GLN A 10 -30.45 -15.11 -23.78
N GLN A 11 -29.17 -14.78 -23.45
CA GLN A 11 -28.28 -14.05 -24.36
C GLN A 11 -27.33 -15.03 -24.98
N GLU A 12 -27.28 -15.06 -26.32
CA GLU A 12 -26.45 -15.97 -27.10
C GLU A 12 -25.41 -15.21 -27.91
N PHE A 13 -24.18 -15.72 -27.93
CA PHE A 13 -23.04 -15.13 -28.63
C PHE A 13 -22.39 -16.19 -29.54
N THR A 14 -22.21 -15.86 -30.80
CA THR A 14 -21.54 -16.76 -31.77
C THR A 14 -20.03 -16.52 -31.74
N LEU A 15 -19.26 -17.51 -31.30
CA LEU A 15 -17.82 -17.45 -31.23
C LEU A 15 -17.13 -17.90 -32.52
N ALA A 16 -15.97 -17.33 -32.82
CA ALA A 16 -15.13 -17.77 -33.95
C ALA A 16 -14.47 -19.12 -33.66
N SER A 17 -14.03 -19.34 -32.41
CA SER A 17 -13.48 -20.62 -31.95
C SER A 17 -13.49 -20.70 -30.42
N VAL A 18 -13.54 -21.94 -29.91
CA VAL A 18 -13.33 -22.27 -28.48
C VAL A 18 -12.28 -23.37 -28.41
N THR A 19 -11.28 -23.19 -27.53
CA THR A 19 -10.22 -24.19 -27.32
C THR A 19 -10.21 -24.57 -25.84
N ASP A 20 -10.49 -25.84 -25.53
CA ASP A 20 -10.39 -26.36 -24.16
C ASP A 20 -8.92 -26.62 -23.82
N LEU A 21 -8.43 -26.01 -22.74
CA LEU A 21 -7.04 -26.13 -22.28
C LEU A 21 -6.78 -27.38 -21.44
N THR A 22 -7.84 -28.11 -21.06
CA THR A 22 -7.74 -29.30 -20.21
C THR A 22 -7.78 -30.62 -21.00
N SER A 23 -8.13 -30.58 -22.30
CA SER A 23 -8.14 -31.77 -23.16
C SER A 23 -6.80 -31.96 -23.88
N SER A 24 -6.23 -33.16 -23.83
CA SER A 24 -4.98 -33.52 -24.51
C SER A 24 -5.10 -33.65 -26.06
N SER A 25 -6.28 -33.38 -26.64
CA SER A 25 -6.56 -33.38 -28.08
C SER A 25 -6.95 -31.95 -28.51
N SER A 26 -5.95 -31.07 -28.64
CA SER A 26 -6.14 -29.69 -29.10
C SER A 26 -6.13 -29.58 -30.60
N SER A 27 -7.24 -29.94 -31.29
CA SER A 27 -7.55 -29.36 -32.58
C SER A 27 -8.65 -28.32 -32.41
N PRO A 28 -8.45 -27.06 -32.87
CA PRO A 28 -9.51 -26.06 -32.82
C PRO A 28 -10.71 -26.57 -33.64
N SER A 29 -11.89 -26.60 -33.00
CA SER A 29 -13.12 -26.95 -33.75
C SER A 29 -13.35 -25.90 -34.83
N SER A 30 -13.45 -26.33 -36.07
CA SER A 30 -13.72 -25.45 -37.22
C SER A 30 -15.21 -25.06 -37.34
N SER A 31 -16.06 -25.56 -36.46
CA SER A 31 -17.49 -25.25 -36.40
C SER A 31 -17.78 -24.10 -35.44
N PRO A 32 -18.74 -23.21 -35.77
CA PRO A 32 -19.12 -22.13 -34.87
C PRO A 32 -19.66 -22.67 -33.52
N VAL A 33 -19.18 -22.10 -32.42
CA VAL A 33 -19.62 -22.44 -31.07
C VAL A 33 -20.48 -21.28 -30.56
N VAL A 34 -21.61 -21.61 -29.95
CA VAL A 34 -22.49 -20.62 -29.32
C VAL A 34 -22.23 -20.60 -27.81
N ALA A 35 -21.97 -19.42 -27.26
CA ALA A 35 -21.91 -19.19 -25.83
C ALA A 35 -23.23 -18.60 -25.37
N THR A 36 -23.84 -19.20 -24.34
CA THR A 36 -25.16 -18.82 -23.82
C THR A 36 -25.10 -18.57 -22.33
N PHE A 37 -25.58 -17.41 -21.88
CA PHE A 37 -25.82 -17.15 -20.46
C PHE A 37 -27.19 -17.69 -20.07
N SER A 38 -27.24 -18.58 -19.10
CA SER A 38 -28.47 -19.20 -18.60
C SER A 38 -28.54 -19.15 -17.06
N CYS A 39 -29.75 -19.25 -16.52
CA CYS A 39 -29.98 -19.36 -15.10
C CYS A 39 -30.77 -20.67 -14.85
N VAL A 40 -30.12 -21.65 -14.20
CA VAL A 40 -30.70 -22.95 -13.88
C VAL A 40 -30.69 -23.14 -12.36
N ASN A 41 -31.86 -23.32 -11.75
CA ASN A 41 -32.01 -23.50 -10.29
C ASN A 41 -31.31 -22.40 -9.45
N GLU A 42 -31.46 -21.14 -9.87
CA GLU A 42 -30.84 -19.94 -9.25
C GLU A 42 -29.31 -19.85 -9.44
N VAL A 43 -28.66 -20.79 -10.10
CA VAL A 43 -27.25 -20.72 -10.48
C VAL A 43 -27.14 -20.15 -11.89
N LYS A 44 -26.33 -19.10 -12.06
CA LYS A 44 -26.04 -18.52 -13.36
C LYS A 44 -24.85 -19.22 -13.98
N GLU A 45 -25.08 -19.75 -15.18
CA GLU A 45 -24.10 -20.54 -15.92
C GLU A 45 -23.79 -19.92 -17.27
N LEU A 46 -22.53 -20.03 -17.69
CA LEU A 46 -22.07 -19.78 -19.06
C LEU A 46 -21.90 -21.13 -19.75
N GLN A 47 -22.75 -21.41 -20.74
CA GLN A 47 -22.75 -22.66 -21.50
C GLN A 47 -22.12 -22.46 -22.87
N PHE A 48 -21.32 -23.43 -23.32
CA PHE A 48 -20.73 -23.48 -24.64
C PHE A 48 -21.25 -24.71 -25.41
N GLN A 49 -21.86 -24.49 -26.57
CA GLN A 49 -22.43 -25.56 -27.38
C GLN A 49 -21.95 -25.46 -28.82
N GLY A 50 -21.37 -26.52 -29.34
CA GLY A 50 -21.00 -26.65 -30.78
C GLY A 50 -22.20 -27.00 -31.65
N SER A 51 -22.23 -26.52 -32.90
CA SER A 51 -23.34 -26.72 -33.83
C SER A 51 -23.56 -28.18 -34.29
N GLU A 52 -22.59 -29.07 -34.07
CA GLU A 52 -22.62 -30.45 -34.57
C GLU A 52 -22.34 -31.53 -33.52
N SER A 53 -22.06 -31.16 -32.25
CA SER A 53 -21.79 -32.12 -31.17
C SER A 53 -22.77 -31.97 -30.01
N SER A 54 -23.24 -33.13 -29.49
CA SER A 54 -24.08 -33.18 -28.26
C SER A 54 -23.33 -32.84 -26.99
N ASP A 55 -22.02 -32.61 -27.03
CA ASP A 55 -21.18 -32.37 -25.86
C ASP A 55 -20.95 -30.88 -25.68
N GLY A 56 -21.88 -30.25 -24.97
CA GLY A 56 -21.73 -28.91 -24.40
C GLY A 56 -21.07 -28.96 -23.00
N PHE A 57 -20.41 -27.90 -22.63
CA PHE A 57 -19.90 -27.74 -21.24
C PHE A 57 -20.31 -26.41 -20.68
N SER A 58 -20.46 -26.33 -19.35
CA SER A 58 -20.87 -25.12 -18.64
C SER A 58 -19.88 -24.72 -17.56
N PHE A 59 -19.88 -23.44 -17.25
CA PHE A 59 -19.14 -22.83 -16.15
C PHE A 59 -20.11 -22.12 -15.23
N ASP A 60 -19.99 -22.35 -13.92
CA ASP A 60 -20.66 -21.54 -12.91
C ASP A 60 -20.03 -20.15 -12.87
N LEU A 61 -20.82 -19.11 -13.17
CA LEU A 61 -20.33 -17.72 -13.24
C LEU A 61 -19.83 -17.20 -11.90
N SER A 62 -20.29 -17.75 -10.77
CA SER A 62 -19.82 -17.34 -9.44
C SER A 62 -18.34 -17.69 -9.21
N SER A 63 -17.88 -18.82 -9.75
CA SER A 63 -16.51 -19.34 -9.63
C SER A 63 -15.65 -19.09 -10.88
N THR A 64 -16.20 -18.48 -11.95
CA THR A 64 -15.52 -18.28 -13.23
C THR A 64 -14.91 -16.90 -13.34
N GLN A 65 -13.70 -16.83 -13.88
CA GLN A 65 -12.98 -15.57 -14.19
C GLN A 65 -12.74 -15.47 -15.70
N LEU A 66 -12.88 -14.25 -16.23
CA LEU A 66 -12.65 -13.92 -17.63
C LEU A 66 -11.44 -12.99 -17.75
N PHE A 67 -10.42 -13.39 -18.52
CA PHE A 67 -9.23 -12.59 -18.75
C PHE A 67 -9.07 -12.29 -20.24
N LYS A 68 -8.72 -11.07 -20.57
CA LYS A 68 -8.46 -10.64 -21.95
C LYS A 68 -7.04 -11.01 -22.35
N LEU A 69 -6.89 -11.79 -23.44
CA LEU A 69 -5.59 -12.16 -24.03
C LEU A 69 -5.23 -11.30 -25.25
N GLY A 70 -6.22 -10.67 -25.87
CA GLY A 70 -6.05 -9.85 -27.07
C GLY A 70 -7.35 -9.11 -27.43
N PRO A 71 -7.38 -8.32 -28.51
CA PRO A 71 -8.57 -7.55 -28.88
C PRO A 71 -9.85 -8.38 -28.96
N LEU A 72 -9.75 -9.57 -29.56
CA LEU A 72 -10.88 -10.48 -29.81
C LEU A 72 -10.74 -11.82 -29.09
N GLN A 73 -9.82 -11.97 -28.15
CA GLN A 73 -9.50 -13.24 -27.53
C GLN A 73 -9.48 -13.15 -26.01
N PHE A 74 -10.14 -14.11 -25.35
CA PHE A 74 -10.25 -14.18 -23.89
C PHE A 74 -10.00 -15.61 -23.40
N ILE A 75 -9.64 -15.75 -22.13
CA ILE A 75 -9.60 -17.02 -21.43
C ILE A 75 -10.61 -17.00 -20.28
N CYS A 76 -11.46 -18.03 -20.25
CA CYS A 76 -12.34 -18.33 -19.12
C CYS A 76 -11.69 -19.40 -18.25
N LEU A 77 -11.51 -19.12 -16.95
CA LEU A 77 -11.00 -20.05 -15.95
C LEU A 77 -12.06 -20.25 -14.86
N SER A 78 -12.33 -21.52 -14.47
CA SER A 78 -13.24 -21.83 -13.37
C SER A 78 -12.55 -22.72 -12.35
N ASP A 79 -12.73 -22.41 -11.06
CA ASP A 79 -12.28 -23.23 -9.95
C ASP A 79 -13.34 -24.31 -9.68
N ILE A 80 -12.94 -25.58 -9.68
CA ILE A 80 -13.82 -26.69 -9.30
C ILE A 80 -13.76 -26.82 -7.78
N SER A 81 -14.56 -26.03 -7.05
CA SER A 81 -14.81 -26.20 -5.63
C SER A 81 -16.10 -27.01 -5.43
N GLY A 82 -15.97 -28.31 -5.24
CA GLY A 82 -17.16 -29.10 -4.88
C GLY A 82 -17.02 -30.61 -5.03
N SER A 83 -16.09 -31.24 -4.31
CA SER A 83 -16.29 -32.52 -3.63
C SER A 83 -14.99 -32.96 -2.92
N ALA A 84 -15.10 -33.24 -1.64
CA ALA A 84 -14.01 -33.80 -0.84
C ALA A 84 -13.58 -35.16 -1.39
N LYS A 85 -12.37 -35.18 -2.01
CA LYS A 85 -11.37 -36.27 -1.94
C LYS A 85 -10.25 -36.01 -2.95
N GLU A 86 -9.01 -35.99 -2.39
CA GLU A 86 -7.73 -36.21 -3.04
C GLU A 86 -7.16 -35.12 -4.00
N ASN A 87 -6.15 -34.44 -3.51
CA ASN A 87 -4.94 -33.88 -4.16
C ASN A 87 -4.96 -33.77 -5.72
N SER A 88 -5.73 -32.84 -6.27
CA SER A 88 -5.43 -32.19 -7.55
C SER A 88 -6.39 -31.01 -7.77
N SER A 89 -5.97 -29.80 -7.47
CA SER A 89 -6.67 -28.58 -7.91
C SER A 89 -6.37 -28.36 -9.40
N PHE A 90 -7.21 -28.84 -10.29
CA PHE A 90 -7.17 -28.47 -11.70
C PHE A 90 -8.32 -27.51 -11.99
N SER A 91 -7.95 -26.23 -12.27
CA SER A 91 -8.86 -25.27 -12.86
C SER A 91 -9.17 -25.69 -14.30
N ARG A 92 -10.45 -25.71 -14.68
CA ARG A 92 -10.84 -25.88 -16.08
C ARG A 92 -10.72 -24.54 -16.79
N GLY A 93 -10.06 -24.53 -17.98
CA GLY A 93 -9.84 -23.34 -18.74
C GLY A 93 -10.23 -23.50 -20.22
N VAL A 94 -10.85 -22.46 -20.78
CA VAL A 94 -11.11 -22.39 -22.23
C VAL A 94 -10.67 -21.05 -22.79
N VAL A 95 -10.09 -21.08 -23.98
CA VAL A 95 -9.80 -19.87 -24.76
C VAL A 95 -10.93 -19.66 -25.74
N ILE A 96 -11.55 -18.48 -25.72
CA ILE A 96 -12.63 -18.06 -26.60
C ILE A 96 -12.14 -16.96 -27.53
N LYS A 97 -12.57 -16.99 -28.79
CA LYS A 97 -12.23 -16.00 -29.81
C LYS A 97 -13.49 -15.49 -30.47
N PHE A 98 -13.63 -14.17 -30.60
CA PHE A 98 -14.71 -13.48 -31.27
C PHE A 98 -14.36 -13.17 -32.73
N ARG A 99 -15.38 -12.89 -33.54
CA ARG A 99 -15.22 -12.49 -34.96
C ARG A 99 -15.00 -10.99 -35.10
N ASP A 100 -15.61 -10.19 -34.21
CA ASP A 100 -15.53 -8.74 -34.22
C ASP A 100 -15.55 -8.13 -32.80
N ASP A 101 -15.21 -6.84 -32.73
CA ASP A 101 -15.11 -6.10 -31.49
C ASP A 101 -16.47 -5.87 -30.81
N LYS A 102 -17.56 -5.84 -31.59
CA LYS A 102 -18.90 -5.57 -31.03
C LYS A 102 -19.37 -6.75 -30.21
N ASP A 103 -19.32 -7.96 -30.77
CA ASP A 103 -19.71 -9.20 -30.06
C ASP A 103 -18.82 -9.44 -28.86
N SER A 104 -17.52 -9.16 -28.99
CA SER A 104 -16.54 -9.22 -27.91
C SER A 104 -16.90 -8.32 -26.74
N LYS A 105 -17.28 -7.08 -27.00
CA LYS A 105 -17.65 -6.10 -25.98
C LYS A 105 -18.99 -6.43 -25.33
N GLU A 106 -20.01 -6.76 -26.13
CA GLU A 106 -21.35 -7.13 -25.62
C GLU A 106 -21.28 -8.39 -24.74
N PHE A 107 -20.43 -9.37 -25.09
CA PHE A 107 -20.20 -10.56 -24.26
C PHE A 107 -19.54 -10.20 -22.93
N CYS A 108 -18.52 -9.34 -22.90
CA CYS A 108 -17.87 -8.92 -21.68
C CYS A 108 -18.84 -8.16 -20.76
N ASP A 109 -19.62 -7.24 -21.32
CA ASP A 109 -20.62 -6.48 -20.56
C ASP A 109 -21.65 -7.42 -19.92
N SER A 110 -22.14 -8.42 -20.69
CA SER A 110 -23.07 -9.45 -20.21
C SER A 110 -22.47 -10.37 -19.15
N PHE A 111 -21.19 -10.75 -19.31
CA PHE A 111 -20.47 -11.55 -18.32
C PHE A 111 -20.38 -10.81 -16.97
N GLU A 112 -19.96 -9.53 -17.00
CA GLU A 112 -19.87 -8.69 -15.80
C GLU A 112 -21.23 -8.45 -15.16
N GLU A 113 -22.28 -8.21 -15.94
CA GLU A 113 -23.63 -8.02 -15.42
C GLU A 113 -24.16 -9.30 -14.75
N CYS A 114 -24.01 -10.45 -15.41
CA CYS A 114 -24.42 -11.75 -14.87
C CYS A 114 -23.65 -12.11 -13.60
N LYS A 115 -22.34 -11.79 -13.55
CA LYS A 115 -21.50 -12.05 -12.38
C LYS A 115 -21.88 -11.18 -11.18
N LYS A 116 -22.16 -9.88 -11.39
CA LYS A 116 -22.62 -8.96 -10.34
C LYS A 116 -23.91 -9.43 -9.67
N ASP A 117 -24.83 -9.99 -10.44
CA ASP A 117 -26.09 -10.52 -9.91
C ASP A 117 -25.94 -11.87 -9.19
N SER A 118 -24.94 -12.70 -9.57
CA SER A 118 -24.66 -13.98 -8.89
C SER A 118 -24.09 -13.77 -7.48
N VAL A 119 -23.27 -12.72 -7.29
CA VAL A 119 -22.72 -12.36 -5.97
C VAL A 119 -23.82 -11.86 -5.02
N LYS A 120 -24.90 -11.26 -5.55
CA LYS A 120 -26.05 -10.80 -4.73
C LYS A 120 -26.91 -11.93 -4.18
N GLN A 121 -26.94 -13.09 -4.81
CA GLN A 121 -27.77 -14.24 -4.38
C GLN A 121 -27.09 -15.18 -3.36
N GLY A 122 -25.76 -15.15 -3.26
CA GLY A 122 -25.01 -16.01 -2.31
C GLY A 122 -24.99 -15.54 -0.85
N SER A 123 -25.56 -14.38 -0.51
CA SER A 123 -25.51 -13.81 0.85
C SER A 123 -26.86 -13.68 1.58
N SER A 124 -27.88 -14.46 1.20
CA SER A 124 -29.17 -14.41 1.88
C SER A 124 -29.49 -15.69 2.64
N PHE A 125 -28.85 -15.90 3.80
CA PHE A 125 -29.44 -16.58 4.95
C PHE A 125 -28.69 -16.18 6.22
N LEU A 126 -29.08 -15.04 6.81
CA LEU A 126 -29.23 -14.79 8.24
C LEU A 126 -29.64 -13.32 8.47
N ASN A 127 -30.95 -13.18 8.80
CA ASN A 127 -31.58 -12.01 9.43
C ASN A 127 -31.38 -10.59 8.88
N GLY A 128 -32.33 -10.17 8.06
CA GLY A 128 -33.04 -8.90 8.22
C GLY A 128 -32.25 -7.60 8.30
N THR A 129 -31.78 -7.11 7.18
CA THR A 129 -31.94 -5.72 6.67
C THR A 129 -31.20 -5.66 5.33
N VAL A 130 -31.92 -5.40 4.25
CA VAL A 130 -31.32 -5.14 2.94
C VAL A 130 -30.60 -3.80 3.03
N VAL A 131 -29.32 -3.83 3.34
CA VAL A 131 -28.42 -2.71 3.10
C VAL A 131 -28.01 -2.83 1.63
N SER A 132 -28.50 -1.90 0.81
CA SER A 132 -27.91 -1.62 -0.51
C SER A 132 -26.40 -1.67 -0.34
N ALA A 133 -25.69 -2.52 -1.11
CA ALA A 133 -24.24 -2.52 -1.14
C ALA A 133 -23.80 -1.16 -1.71
N ASN A 134 -23.68 -0.17 -0.84
CA ASN A 134 -23.03 1.09 -1.17
C ASN A 134 -21.58 0.72 -1.48
N LYS A 135 -21.14 1.07 -2.69
CA LYS A 135 -19.76 1.04 -3.07
C LYS A 135 -18.93 1.68 -1.96
N SER A 136 -17.88 1.00 -1.50
CA SER A 136 -17.03 1.51 -0.42
C SER A 136 -16.42 2.85 -0.82
N LYS A 137 -16.29 3.79 0.10
CA LYS A 137 -15.53 5.03 -0.13
C LYS A 137 -14.09 4.75 -0.59
N PHE A 138 -13.51 3.66 -0.10
CA PHE A 138 -12.19 3.20 -0.55
C PHE A 138 -12.19 2.82 -2.03
N ASP A 139 -13.18 2.04 -2.48
CA ASP A 139 -13.28 1.58 -3.87
C ASP A 139 -13.57 2.72 -4.86
N ASP A 140 -14.09 3.85 -4.38
CA ASP A 140 -14.28 5.07 -5.19
C ASP A 140 -12.97 5.86 -5.37
N LYS A 141 -12.02 5.73 -4.44
CA LYS A 141 -10.75 6.48 -4.43
C LYS A 141 -9.60 5.74 -5.07
N ILE A 142 -9.57 4.42 -4.91
CA ILE A 142 -8.45 3.55 -5.27
C ILE A 142 -8.91 2.59 -6.36
N GLU A 143 -8.14 2.51 -7.44
CA GLU A 143 -8.41 1.55 -8.51
C GLU A 143 -8.22 0.10 -8.01
N ALA A 144 -9.10 -0.80 -8.45
CA ALA A 144 -9.14 -2.17 -7.97
C ALA A 144 -7.82 -2.94 -8.17
N ALA A 145 -7.08 -2.66 -9.25
CA ALA A 145 -5.79 -3.28 -9.53
C ALA A 145 -4.73 -2.88 -8.47
N SER A 146 -4.64 -1.59 -8.15
CA SER A 146 -3.72 -1.06 -7.13
C SER A 146 -4.08 -1.58 -5.74
N ALA A 147 -5.35 -1.58 -5.37
CA ALA A 147 -5.82 -2.13 -4.11
C ALA A 147 -5.47 -3.63 -3.97
N LYS A 148 -5.68 -4.42 -5.04
CA LYS A 148 -5.35 -5.85 -5.05
C LYS A 148 -3.85 -6.08 -4.86
N MET A 149 -3.00 -5.32 -5.55
CA MET A 149 -1.54 -5.41 -5.41
C MET A 149 -1.10 -5.02 -4.00
N TYR A 150 -1.65 -3.94 -3.44
CA TYR A 150 -1.37 -3.47 -2.09
C TYR A 150 -1.69 -4.52 -1.03
N PHE A 151 -2.91 -5.05 -1.02
CA PHE A 151 -3.31 -6.08 -0.06
C PHE A 151 -2.58 -7.42 -0.28
N HIS A 152 -2.20 -7.74 -1.53
CA HIS A 152 -1.36 -8.91 -1.80
C HIS A 152 0.05 -8.73 -1.22
N TYR A 153 0.65 -7.55 -1.38
CA TYR A 153 1.98 -7.24 -0.83
C TYR A 153 1.98 -7.37 0.70
N TYR A 154 1.08 -6.66 1.38
CA TYR A 154 1.00 -6.67 2.85
C TYR A 154 0.46 -7.98 3.43
N GLY A 155 -0.18 -8.83 2.63
CA GLY A 155 -0.61 -10.19 3.00
C GLY A 155 0.54 -11.19 3.18
N GLN A 156 1.81 -10.82 2.89
CA GLN A 156 2.95 -11.72 2.91
C GLN A 156 3.83 -11.52 4.16
N LEU A 157 4.20 -12.63 4.82
CA LEU A 157 5.07 -12.60 6.02
C LEU A 157 6.43 -11.97 5.75
N LEU A 158 6.97 -12.12 4.55
CA LEU A 158 8.25 -11.53 4.16
C LEU A 158 8.26 -9.99 4.35
N HIS A 159 7.18 -9.33 3.91
CA HIS A 159 7.05 -7.88 4.04
C HIS A 159 6.78 -7.45 5.49
N GLN A 160 6.00 -8.24 6.22
CA GLN A 160 5.81 -8.02 7.67
C GLN A 160 7.13 -8.17 8.43
N GLN A 161 7.97 -9.15 8.07
CA GLN A 161 9.27 -9.34 8.68
C GLN A 161 10.17 -8.11 8.49
N ASN A 162 10.22 -7.52 7.30
CA ASN A 162 11.01 -6.30 7.04
C ASN A 162 10.61 -5.15 7.97
N MET A 163 9.29 -4.95 8.18
CA MET A 163 8.79 -3.92 9.10
C MET A 163 9.10 -4.25 10.56
N LEU A 164 8.98 -5.52 10.97
CA LEU A 164 9.30 -5.95 12.35
C LEU A 164 10.79 -5.85 12.65
N GLN A 165 11.65 -6.09 11.65
CA GLN A 165 13.11 -5.96 11.76
C GLN A 165 13.59 -4.51 11.79
N ASP A 166 12.75 -3.55 11.43
CA ASP A 166 13.02 -2.14 11.73
C ASP A 166 12.81 -1.89 13.24
N TYR A 167 13.89 -2.13 14.00
CA TYR A 167 13.86 -2.00 15.46
C TYR A 167 13.65 -0.55 15.92
N VAL A 168 14.01 0.45 15.10
CA VAL A 168 13.75 1.87 15.40
C VAL A 168 12.24 2.11 15.38
N ARG A 169 11.56 1.67 14.33
CA ARG A 169 10.10 1.73 14.18
C ARG A 169 9.40 0.94 15.29
N THR A 170 9.66 -0.37 15.32
CA THR A 170 8.96 -1.30 16.22
C THR A 170 9.23 -0.98 17.69
N GLY A 171 10.49 -0.65 18.03
CA GLY A 171 10.87 -0.25 19.39
C GLY A 171 10.25 1.06 19.83
N THR A 172 10.11 2.04 18.91
CA THR A 172 9.44 3.32 19.23
C THR A 172 7.96 3.11 19.52
N TYR A 173 7.24 2.29 18.71
CA TYR A 173 5.85 1.96 18.98
C TYR A 173 5.68 1.23 20.31
N HIS A 174 6.53 0.23 20.57
CA HIS A 174 6.52 -0.46 21.86
C HIS A 174 6.74 0.49 23.03
N ALA A 175 7.75 1.36 22.96
CA ALA A 175 8.03 2.33 24.00
C ALA A 175 6.88 3.34 24.18
N ALA A 176 6.32 3.87 23.06
CA ALA A 176 5.18 4.80 23.11
C ALA A 176 3.97 4.20 23.83
N VAL A 177 3.69 2.92 23.64
CA VAL A 177 2.59 2.21 24.33
C VAL A 177 2.95 1.92 25.77
N MET A 178 4.16 1.39 26.05
CA MET A 178 4.53 0.95 27.40
C MET A 178 4.80 2.10 28.37
N GLU A 179 5.33 3.21 27.91
CA GLU A 179 5.54 4.42 28.71
C GLU A 179 4.22 5.16 29.01
N ASN A 180 3.18 4.87 28.23
CA ASN A 180 1.85 5.47 28.37
C ASN A 180 0.78 4.43 28.71
N ARG A 181 1.11 3.45 29.54
CA ARG A 181 0.16 2.39 29.98
C ARG A 181 -1.17 2.92 30.50
N SER A 182 -1.17 4.10 31.15
CA SER A 182 -2.38 4.75 31.64
C SER A 182 -3.40 5.07 30.53
N ASP A 183 -2.93 5.30 29.31
CA ASP A 183 -3.78 5.57 28.17
C ASP A 183 -4.42 4.29 27.60
N PHE A 184 -3.83 3.13 27.85
CA PHE A 184 -4.28 1.83 27.34
C PHE A 184 -4.97 0.97 28.40
N SER A 185 -4.54 1.05 29.66
CA SER A 185 -5.05 0.18 30.72
C SER A 185 -6.55 0.33 30.95
N GLY A 186 -7.30 -0.78 30.82
CA GLY A 186 -8.75 -0.82 30.95
C GLY A 186 -9.51 -0.17 29.78
N ARG A 187 -8.84 0.21 28.69
CA ARG A 187 -9.39 0.91 27.53
C ARG A 187 -9.71 -0.03 26.38
N VAL A 188 -10.64 0.41 25.54
CA VAL A 188 -10.93 -0.21 24.26
C VAL A 188 -10.03 0.41 23.20
N VAL A 189 -9.30 -0.43 22.46
CA VAL A 189 -8.32 -0.01 21.47
C VAL A 189 -8.74 -0.52 20.09
N VAL A 190 -8.55 0.29 19.04
CA VAL A 190 -8.63 -0.15 17.65
C VAL A 190 -7.26 -0.02 17.01
N ASP A 191 -6.75 -1.12 16.48
CA ASP A 191 -5.53 -1.20 15.70
C ASP A 191 -5.91 -1.20 14.21
N VAL A 192 -5.61 -0.09 13.52
CA VAL A 192 -6.03 0.17 12.14
C VAL A 192 -4.94 -0.26 11.18
N GLY A 193 -5.22 -1.27 10.34
CA GLY A 193 -4.20 -1.93 9.51
C GLY A 193 -3.26 -2.75 10.39
N ALA A 194 -3.82 -3.67 11.18
CA ALA A 194 -3.10 -4.37 12.24
C ALA A 194 -1.92 -5.23 11.75
N GLY A 195 -1.88 -5.57 10.46
CA GLY A 195 -0.83 -6.40 9.87
C GLY A 195 -0.70 -7.72 10.61
N SER A 196 0.49 -8.00 11.17
CA SER A 196 0.75 -9.19 11.98
C SER A 196 0.06 -9.17 13.36
N GLY A 197 -0.53 -8.05 13.78
CA GLY A 197 -1.15 -7.87 15.10
C GLY A 197 -0.17 -7.47 16.20
N ILE A 198 1.06 -7.07 15.86
CA ILE A 198 2.09 -6.73 16.85
C ILE A 198 1.69 -5.52 17.71
N LEU A 199 1.08 -4.48 17.13
CA LEU A 199 0.63 -3.31 17.88
C LEU A 199 -0.55 -3.66 18.79
N SER A 200 -1.45 -4.53 18.32
CA SER A 200 -2.54 -5.10 19.14
C SER A 200 -2.00 -5.83 20.36
N LEU A 201 -0.95 -6.63 20.19
CA LEU A 201 -0.29 -7.33 21.31
C LEU A 201 0.38 -6.35 22.26
N PHE A 202 1.00 -5.27 21.79
CA PHE A 202 1.55 -4.22 22.66
C PHE A 202 0.46 -3.52 23.47
N ALA A 203 -0.69 -3.20 22.85
CA ALA A 203 -1.83 -2.62 23.54
C ALA A 203 -2.38 -3.57 24.63
N ALA A 204 -2.48 -4.87 24.34
CA ALA A 204 -2.90 -5.87 25.31
C ALA A 204 -1.90 -6.02 26.46
N LEU A 205 -0.58 -6.01 26.19
CA LEU A 205 0.50 -5.99 27.18
C LEU A 205 0.44 -4.74 28.08
N ALA A 206 0.03 -3.60 27.52
CA ALA A 206 -0.18 -2.36 28.30
C ALA A 206 -1.44 -2.39 29.17
N GLY A 207 -2.26 -3.46 29.07
CA GLY A 207 -3.43 -3.68 29.90
C GLY A 207 -4.74 -3.24 29.28
N ALA A 208 -4.84 -3.13 27.94
CA ALA A 208 -6.09 -2.84 27.28
C ALA A 208 -7.21 -3.79 27.72
N LYS A 209 -8.42 -3.25 27.88
CA LYS A 209 -9.63 -4.04 28.17
C LYS A 209 -9.93 -4.95 27.00
N HIS A 210 -9.94 -4.36 25.80
CA HIS A 210 -10.15 -5.08 24.55
C HIS A 210 -9.45 -4.36 23.39
N VAL A 211 -8.98 -5.13 22.40
CA VAL A 211 -8.34 -4.62 21.18
C VAL A 211 -9.05 -5.20 19.96
N TYR A 212 -9.55 -4.34 19.09
CA TYR A 212 -10.06 -4.72 17.78
C TYR A 212 -8.95 -4.53 16.75
N ALA A 213 -8.35 -5.62 16.32
CA ALA A 213 -7.29 -5.65 15.30
C ALA A 213 -7.93 -5.75 13.92
N VAL A 214 -7.98 -4.64 13.18
CA VAL A 214 -8.63 -4.57 11.86
C VAL A 214 -7.58 -4.69 10.77
N GLU A 215 -7.69 -5.71 9.92
CA GLU A 215 -6.76 -5.98 8.83
C GLU A 215 -7.51 -6.44 7.57
N ALA A 216 -7.26 -5.76 6.45
CA ALA A 216 -7.98 -6.02 5.20
C ALA A 216 -7.35 -7.14 4.36
N SER A 217 -6.05 -7.40 4.52
CA SER A 217 -5.31 -8.39 3.74
C SER A 217 -5.40 -9.81 4.32
N GLU A 218 -4.79 -10.77 3.62
CA GLU A 218 -4.64 -12.15 4.13
C GLU A 218 -3.76 -12.22 5.40
N MET A 219 -3.07 -11.15 5.76
CA MET A 219 -2.29 -11.07 7.00
C MET A 219 -3.16 -11.24 8.25
N ALA A 220 -4.46 -10.95 8.17
CA ALA A 220 -5.41 -11.20 9.26
C ALA A 220 -5.36 -12.67 9.76
N GLU A 221 -5.13 -13.64 8.87
CA GLU A 221 -5.03 -15.06 9.26
C GLU A 221 -3.73 -15.35 10.03
N TYR A 222 -2.63 -14.66 9.66
CA TYR A 222 -1.37 -14.76 10.40
C TYR A 222 -1.44 -14.03 11.73
N ALA A 223 -2.15 -12.88 11.80
CA ALA A 223 -2.41 -12.18 13.05
C ALA A 223 -3.18 -13.09 14.04
N ARG A 224 -4.22 -13.81 13.59
CA ARG A 224 -4.93 -14.79 14.42
C ARG A 224 -4.00 -15.87 14.96
N LYS A 225 -3.10 -16.40 14.13
CA LYS A 225 -2.13 -17.41 14.55
C LYS A 225 -1.14 -16.87 15.58
N LEU A 226 -0.59 -15.65 15.33
CA LEU A 226 0.33 -15.02 16.27
C LEU A 226 -0.34 -14.74 17.61
N ILE A 227 -1.55 -14.18 17.61
CA ILE A 227 -2.32 -13.88 18.81
C ILE A 227 -2.64 -15.16 19.58
N ALA A 228 -3.11 -16.23 18.90
CA ALA A 228 -3.38 -17.52 19.53
C ALA A 228 -2.12 -18.15 20.16
N GLY A 229 -0.93 -17.89 19.60
CA GLY A 229 0.35 -18.29 20.17
C GLY A 229 0.75 -17.51 21.43
N ASN A 230 0.01 -16.44 21.81
CA ASN A 230 0.19 -15.64 23.01
C ASN A 230 -1.06 -15.70 23.91
N PRO A 231 -1.36 -16.84 24.54
CA PRO A 231 -2.66 -17.12 25.17
C PRO A 231 -3.04 -16.15 26.28
N LEU A 232 -2.07 -15.60 27.04
CA LEU A 232 -2.32 -14.63 28.09
C LEU A 232 -2.87 -13.28 27.59
N LEU A 233 -2.69 -12.99 26.31
CA LEU A 233 -3.12 -11.75 25.64
C LEU A 233 -4.31 -12.00 24.68
N ALA A 234 -4.44 -13.23 24.18
CA ALA A 234 -5.38 -13.60 23.13
C ALA A 234 -6.84 -13.27 23.46
N GLU A 235 -7.26 -13.48 24.71
CA GLU A 235 -8.64 -13.23 25.17
C GLU A 235 -9.06 -11.75 25.05
N ARG A 236 -8.09 -10.84 24.97
CA ARG A 236 -8.32 -9.40 24.87
C ARG A 236 -8.31 -8.88 23.44
N ILE A 237 -8.04 -9.74 22.43
CA ILE A 237 -7.81 -9.28 21.05
C ILE A 237 -8.79 -9.99 20.13
N THR A 238 -9.56 -9.21 19.36
CA THR A 238 -10.43 -9.72 18.30
C THR A 238 -9.89 -9.25 16.95
N VAL A 239 -9.51 -10.19 16.07
CA VAL A 239 -9.07 -9.88 14.70
C VAL A 239 -10.29 -9.82 13.79
N ILE A 240 -10.50 -8.65 13.18
CA ILE A 240 -11.56 -8.39 12.20
C ILE A 240 -10.92 -8.28 10.83
N LYS A 241 -11.24 -9.22 9.93
CA LYS A 241 -10.79 -9.16 8.53
C LYS A 241 -11.74 -8.29 7.73
N GLY A 242 -11.26 -7.15 7.26
CA GLY A 242 -12.03 -6.21 6.45
C GLY A 242 -11.37 -4.84 6.38
N LYS A 243 -11.86 -4.01 5.44
CA LYS A 243 -11.46 -2.61 5.34
C LYS A 243 -12.13 -1.80 6.44
N ILE A 244 -11.41 -0.83 7.00
CA ILE A 244 -11.92 0.04 8.07
C ILE A 244 -13.17 0.80 7.62
N GLU A 245 -13.29 1.10 6.35
CA GLU A 245 -14.41 1.78 5.71
C GLU A 245 -15.70 0.94 5.71
N ASP A 246 -15.57 -0.39 5.73
CA ASP A 246 -16.68 -1.31 5.49
C ASP A 246 -17.14 -2.07 6.75
N ILE A 247 -16.29 -2.15 7.79
CA ILE A 247 -16.60 -2.87 9.01
C ILE A 247 -17.45 -2.04 9.98
N GLU A 248 -18.09 -2.73 10.92
CA GLU A 248 -18.71 -2.12 12.10
C GLU A 248 -18.08 -2.68 13.38
N LEU A 249 -17.99 -1.85 14.41
CA LEU A 249 -17.49 -2.26 15.73
C LEU A 249 -18.63 -2.21 16.75
N PRO A 250 -18.63 -3.11 17.74
CA PRO A 250 -19.70 -3.19 18.74
C PRO A 250 -19.71 -2.01 19.73
N GLU A 251 -18.58 -1.33 19.90
CA GLU A 251 -18.41 -0.20 20.81
C GLU A 251 -17.41 0.82 20.25
N LYS A 252 -17.43 2.05 20.77
CA LYS A 252 -16.44 3.08 20.45
C LYS A 252 -15.11 2.77 21.14
N ALA A 253 -14.01 3.18 20.48
CA ALA A 253 -12.66 3.04 21.02
C ALA A 253 -12.27 4.25 21.87
N ASP A 254 -11.50 4.00 22.92
CA ASP A 254 -10.81 5.04 23.68
C ASP A 254 -9.48 5.43 23.02
N VAL A 255 -8.87 4.49 22.29
CA VAL A 255 -7.57 4.69 21.63
C VAL A 255 -7.60 4.11 20.21
N LEU A 256 -7.11 4.88 19.26
CA LEU A 256 -6.68 4.38 17.95
C LEU A 256 -5.17 4.24 17.92
N ILE A 257 -4.68 3.08 17.54
CA ILE A 257 -3.27 2.85 17.20
C ILE A 257 -3.17 2.40 15.75
N SER A 258 -2.17 2.87 15.04
CA SER A 258 -1.91 2.47 13.65
C SER A 258 -0.47 2.76 13.28
N GLU A 259 0.04 2.07 12.28
CA GLU A 259 1.24 2.49 11.57
C GLU A 259 0.85 2.83 10.11
N PRO A 260 0.36 4.06 9.86
CA PRO A 260 -0.23 4.45 8.60
C PRO A 260 0.74 5.22 7.68
N MET A 261 2.04 5.25 8.01
CA MET A 261 3.02 6.07 7.32
C MET A 261 3.57 5.35 6.09
N GLY A 262 3.43 5.94 4.93
CA GLY A 262 4.17 5.54 3.73
C GLY A 262 5.42 6.38 3.51
N THR A 263 6.12 6.14 2.41
CA THR A 263 7.22 7.02 1.96
C THR A 263 6.73 8.46 1.87
N LEU A 264 7.54 9.42 2.33
CA LEU A 264 7.12 10.82 2.45
C LEU A 264 5.89 11.01 3.36
N LEU A 265 5.69 10.14 4.35
CA LEU A 265 4.56 10.09 5.26
C LEU A 265 3.23 9.70 4.60
N VAL A 266 2.89 10.25 3.45
CA VAL A 266 1.55 10.21 2.83
C VAL A 266 1.36 9.12 1.77
N ASN A 267 2.46 8.53 1.26
CA ASN A 267 2.35 7.46 0.26
C ASN A 267 1.47 6.32 0.76
N GLU A 268 0.90 5.53 -0.17
CA GLU A 268 -0.02 4.44 0.12
C GLU A 268 -1.40 4.88 0.63
N ARG A 269 -1.61 6.17 0.91
CA ARG A 269 -2.90 6.77 1.28
C ARG A 269 -3.58 6.14 2.51
N MET A 270 -2.78 5.52 3.41
CA MET A 270 -3.29 4.94 4.67
C MET A 270 -3.70 5.99 5.71
N LEU A 271 -3.18 7.22 5.61
CA LEU A 271 -3.59 8.32 6.50
C LEU A 271 -5.08 8.68 6.35
N GLU A 272 -5.65 8.55 5.14
CA GLU A 272 -7.08 8.74 4.91
C GLU A 272 -7.90 7.68 5.67
N THR A 273 -7.52 6.40 5.58
CA THR A 273 -8.12 5.30 6.34
C THR A 273 -8.00 5.54 7.86
N TYR A 274 -6.87 6.09 8.32
CA TYR A 274 -6.65 6.39 9.73
C TYR A 274 -7.57 7.48 10.26
N VAL A 275 -7.79 8.57 9.49
CA VAL A 275 -8.74 9.62 9.91
C VAL A 275 -10.21 9.18 9.75
N ILE A 276 -10.53 8.34 8.79
CA ILE A 276 -11.85 7.69 8.69
C ILE A 276 -12.12 6.84 9.93
N ALA A 277 -11.13 6.06 10.38
CA ALA A 277 -11.25 5.27 11.61
C ALA A 277 -11.50 6.15 12.83
N ARG A 278 -10.81 7.30 12.94
CA ARG A 278 -11.04 8.31 13.96
C ARG A 278 -12.51 8.76 13.98
N ASP A 279 -13.02 9.18 12.86
CA ASP A 279 -14.37 9.76 12.75
C ASP A 279 -15.47 8.71 12.99
N ARG A 280 -15.20 7.46 12.60
CA ARG A 280 -16.16 6.35 12.78
C ARG A 280 -16.12 5.73 14.16
N PHE A 281 -14.94 5.52 14.73
CA PHE A 281 -14.79 4.62 15.87
C PHE A 281 -14.24 5.26 17.13
N LEU A 282 -13.51 6.38 17.05
CA LEU A 282 -12.94 7.01 18.22
C LEU A 282 -14.02 7.72 19.06
N SER A 283 -13.93 7.60 20.37
CA SER A 283 -14.77 8.36 21.32
C SER A 283 -14.35 9.84 21.36
N PRO A 284 -15.23 10.77 21.77
CA PRO A 284 -14.95 12.21 21.71
C PRO A 284 -13.65 12.68 22.42
N ASN A 285 -13.18 11.96 23.41
CA ASN A 285 -11.94 12.25 24.15
C ASN A 285 -10.89 11.17 23.96
N GLY A 286 -11.05 10.36 22.93
CA GLY A 286 -10.14 9.28 22.62
C GLY A 286 -8.80 9.78 22.10
N LYS A 287 -7.78 8.95 22.20
CA LYS A 287 -6.40 9.24 21.80
C LYS A 287 -6.01 8.56 20.51
N MET A 288 -5.10 9.17 19.79
CA MET A 288 -4.48 8.63 18.58
C MET A 288 -2.99 8.40 18.78
N PHE A 289 -2.49 7.24 18.35
CA PHE A 289 -1.09 6.85 18.34
C PHE A 289 -0.70 6.39 16.93
N PRO A 290 -0.03 7.25 16.11
CA PRO A 290 0.45 8.61 16.37
C PRO A 290 -0.64 9.70 16.31
N THR A 291 -0.31 10.91 16.82
CA THR A 291 -1.22 12.06 16.89
C THR A 291 -0.97 13.09 15.79
N VAL A 292 0.31 13.32 15.46
CA VAL A 292 0.77 14.34 14.52
C VAL A 292 1.89 13.76 13.66
N GLY A 293 1.91 14.14 12.39
CA GLY A 293 3.03 13.93 11.49
C GLY A 293 3.62 15.26 11.00
N ARG A 294 4.90 15.28 10.66
CA ARG A 294 5.57 16.42 10.01
C ARG A 294 6.35 15.93 8.82
N ILE A 295 6.11 16.55 7.66
CA ILE A 295 6.96 16.39 6.48
C ILE A 295 8.04 17.45 6.54
N HIS A 296 9.29 17.04 6.69
CA HIS A 296 10.45 17.91 6.66
C HIS A 296 11.01 18.01 5.25
N MET A 297 11.50 19.20 4.90
CA MET A 297 12.04 19.51 3.59
C MET A 297 13.26 20.40 3.71
N ALA A 298 14.29 20.12 2.90
CA ALA A 298 15.44 20.99 2.75
C ALA A 298 16.05 20.86 1.36
N PRO A 299 16.55 21.94 0.74
CA PRO A 299 17.31 21.85 -0.50
C PRO A 299 18.64 21.11 -0.26
N PHE A 300 19.06 20.30 -1.22
CA PHE A 300 20.31 19.51 -1.12
C PHE A 300 21.23 19.73 -2.31
N ALA A 301 22.53 19.48 -2.06
CA ALA A 301 23.60 19.49 -3.05
C ALA A 301 24.31 18.14 -3.06
N ASP A 302 24.10 17.33 -4.11
CA ASP A 302 24.73 16.02 -4.30
C ASP A 302 25.08 15.81 -5.76
N GLU A 303 26.32 16.20 -6.12
CA GLU A 303 26.82 16.08 -7.49
C GLU A 303 26.94 14.63 -7.93
N PHE A 304 27.30 13.71 -7.01
CA PHE A 304 27.42 12.30 -7.34
C PHE A 304 26.08 11.67 -7.73
N LEU A 305 25.03 11.94 -6.96
CA LEU A 305 23.69 11.50 -7.31
C LEU A 305 23.23 12.09 -8.65
N PHE A 306 23.43 13.40 -8.85
CA PHE A 306 23.02 14.07 -10.07
C PHE A 306 23.69 13.47 -11.31
N VAL A 307 25.02 13.28 -11.25
CA VAL A 307 25.80 12.66 -12.34
C VAL A 307 25.38 11.19 -12.55
N GLU A 308 25.14 10.44 -11.50
CA GLU A 308 24.62 9.06 -11.60
C GLU A 308 23.29 9.01 -12.36
N MET A 309 22.34 9.87 -11.98
CA MET A 309 21.03 9.96 -12.65
C MET A 309 21.17 10.33 -14.13
N ALA A 310 22.00 11.34 -14.44
CA ALA A 310 22.26 11.79 -15.81
C ALA A 310 22.95 10.69 -16.64
N ASN A 311 23.91 9.97 -16.05
CA ASN A 311 24.67 8.93 -16.74
C ASN A 311 23.80 7.71 -17.11
N LYS A 312 22.75 7.39 -16.36
CA LYS A 312 21.81 6.33 -16.75
C LYS A 312 21.20 6.57 -18.13
N ALA A 313 20.91 7.83 -18.48
CA ALA A 313 20.36 8.19 -19.77
C ALA A 313 21.39 8.09 -20.91
N LEU A 314 22.69 8.17 -20.62
CA LEU A 314 23.75 8.12 -21.64
C LEU A 314 23.80 6.79 -22.40
N PHE A 315 23.28 5.72 -21.84
CA PHE A 315 23.11 4.46 -22.57
C PHE A 315 22.40 4.68 -23.93
N TRP A 316 21.43 5.60 -23.98
CA TRP A 316 20.63 5.89 -25.16
C TRP A 316 21.34 6.82 -26.17
N GLN A 317 22.56 7.31 -25.89
CA GLN A 317 23.33 8.14 -26.84
C GLN A 317 24.16 7.33 -27.84
N GLN A 318 23.84 6.07 -28.04
CA GLN A 318 24.56 5.18 -28.95
C GLN A 318 23.96 5.28 -30.37
N GLN A 319 24.74 5.84 -31.33
CA GLN A 319 24.36 5.94 -32.73
C GLN A 319 24.43 4.59 -33.47
N ASN A 320 25.15 3.64 -32.94
CA ASN A 320 25.30 2.32 -33.55
C ASN A 320 25.30 1.23 -32.48
N TYR A 321 24.12 0.82 -32.04
CA TYR A 321 23.91 -0.29 -31.14
C TYR A 321 23.43 -1.49 -31.96
N TYR A 322 24.36 -2.39 -32.27
CA TYR A 322 24.11 -3.53 -33.19
C TYR A 322 23.50 -3.09 -34.55
N GLY A 323 23.92 -1.96 -35.10
CA GLY A 323 23.43 -1.41 -36.37
C GLY A 323 22.18 -0.53 -36.23
N VAL A 324 21.71 -0.25 -35.04
CA VAL A 324 20.53 0.60 -34.76
C VAL A 324 20.95 1.86 -34.00
N ASP A 325 20.40 3.00 -34.39
CA ASP A 325 20.56 4.27 -33.69
C ASP A 325 19.56 4.39 -32.55
N LEU A 326 20.04 4.49 -31.30
CA LEU A 326 19.21 4.64 -30.08
C LEU A 326 19.00 6.10 -29.68
N THR A 327 19.70 7.05 -30.31
CA THR A 327 19.69 8.46 -29.89
C THR A 327 18.32 9.15 -29.90
N PRO A 328 17.33 8.75 -30.74
CA PRO A 328 15.98 9.31 -30.68
C PRO A 328 15.27 9.13 -29.34
N LEU A 329 15.69 8.13 -28.52
CA LEU A 329 15.09 7.85 -27.23
C LEU A 329 15.78 8.55 -26.06
N TYR A 330 16.94 9.19 -26.28
CA TYR A 330 17.75 9.79 -25.21
C TYR A 330 16.97 10.82 -24.37
N VAL A 331 16.26 11.74 -25.03
CA VAL A 331 15.50 12.79 -24.32
C VAL A 331 14.41 12.21 -23.44
N SER A 332 13.67 11.23 -23.96
CA SER A 332 12.61 10.54 -23.21
C SER A 332 13.18 9.74 -22.04
N ALA A 333 14.30 9.05 -22.23
CA ALA A 333 14.99 8.31 -21.18
C ALA A 333 15.51 9.24 -20.08
N HIS A 334 16.14 10.37 -20.44
CA HIS A 334 16.60 11.38 -19.50
C HIS A 334 15.43 11.93 -18.66
N GLN A 335 14.32 12.29 -19.29
CA GLN A 335 13.12 12.73 -18.59
C GLN A 335 12.57 11.65 -17.66
N GLY A 336 12.55 10.39 -18.11
CA GLY A 336 12.10 9.26 -17.32
C GLY A 336 12.90 9.04 -16.03
N TYR A 337 14.24 9.11 -16.09
CA TYR A 337 15.07 8.99 -14.89
C TYR A 337 14.87 10.15 -13.91
N PHE A 338 14.66 11.38 -14.40
CA PHE A 338 14.37 12.54 -13.56
C PHE A 338 12.89 12.70 -13.18
N SER A 339 12.03 11.74 -13.53
CA SER A 339 10.63 11.67 -13.06
C SER A 339 10.43 10.72 -11.88
N GLN A 340 11.48 10.04 -11.41
CA GLN A 340 11.45 9.15 -10.26
C GLN A 340 12.03 9.83 -9.03
N PRO A 341 11.34 9.85 -7.88
CA PRO A 341 11.97 10.23 -6.63
C PRO A 341 13.00 9.17 -6.22
N VAL A 342 14.10 9.60 -5.63
CA VAL A 342 15.17 8.71 -5.15
C VAL A 342 14.96 8.43 -3.68
N VAL A 343 14.92 7.15 -3.30
CA VAL A 343 14.84 6.70 -1.92
C VAL A 343 16.17 6.09 -1.51
N ASP A 344 16.85 6.73 -0.58
CA ASP A 344 18.10 6.23 0.03
C ASP A 344 18.38 6.94 1.37
N ALA A 345 19.41 6.46 2.08
CA ALA A 345 19.99 7.19 3.19
C ALA A 345 21.09 8.12 2.64
N PHE A 346 21.11 9.37 3.10
CA PHE A 346 22.12 10.33 2.70
C PHE A 346 22.72 11.11 3.89
N ASP A 347 23.91 11.64 3.68
CA ASP A 347 24.62 12.42 4.69
C ASP A 347 23.95 13.80 4.89
N PRO A 348 23.55 14.20 6.10
CA PRO A 348 22.93 15.50 6.36
C PRO A 348 23.81 16.70 5.98
N ARG A 349 25.12 16.51 5.81
CA ARG A 349 26.03 17.56 5.30
C ARG A 349 25.76 17.98 3.86
N LEU A 350 24.96 17.21 3.12
CA LEU A 350 24.53 17.56 1.76
C LEU A 350 23.39 18.59 1.76
N LEU A 351 22.80 18.90 2.91
CA LEU A 351 21.74 19.91 3.02
C LEU A 351 22.33 21.32 2.84
N VAL A 352 21.65 22.12 2.03
CA VAL A 352 22.07 23.48 1.65
C VAL A 352 21.51 24.54 2.58
N ALA A 353 20.44 24.22 3.30
CA ALA A 353 19.78 25.11 4.25
C ALA A 353 19.20 24.28 5.42
N PRO A 354 18.91 24.91 6.56
CA PRO A 354 18.09 24.29 7.60
C PRO A 354 16.74 23.84 7.04
N SER A 355 16.26 22.69 7.54
CA SER A 355 14.96 22.17 7.11
C SER A 355 13.80 23.03 7.61
N MET A 356 12.76 23.12 6.83
CA MET A 356 11.42 23.49 7.25
C MET A 356 10.53 22.27 7.34
N PHE A 357 9.36 22.39 7.97
CA PHE A 357 8.40 21.30 8.02
C PHE A 357 6.97 21.78 7.77
N HIS A 358 6.16 20.87 7.27
CA HIS A 358 4.71 20.99 7.16
C HIS A 358 4.07 20.01 8.16
N MET A 359 3.18 20.52 9.01
CA MET A 359 2.54 19.72 10.06
C MET A 359 1.20 19.19 9.61
N ILE A 360 0.95 17.92 9.89
CA ILE A 360 -0.28 17.18 9.63
C ILE A 360 -0.83 16.68 10.98
N ASP A 361 -1.89 17.31 11.47
CA ASP A 361 -2.54 16.96 12.73
C ASP A 361 -3.64 15.91 12.46
N PHE A 362 -3.37 14.64 12.74
CA PHE A 362 -4.29 13.53 12.48
C PHE A 362 -5.59 13.62 13.31
N THR A 363 -5.59 14.40 14.36
CA THR A 363 -6.78 14.61 15.21
C THR A 363 -7.79 15.58 14.61
N LYS A 364 -7.37 16.40 13.62
CA LYS A 364 -8.18 17.49 13.06
C LYS A 364 -8.37 17.40 11.56
N MET A 365 -7.36 16.89 10.86
CA MET A 365 -7.38 16.83 9.41
C MET A 365 -8.55 16.00 8.90
N THR A 366 -9.22 16.46 7.84
CA THR A 366 -10.26 15.70 7.16
C THR A 366 -9.65 14.83 6.05
N GLU A 367 -10.39 13.81 5.62
CA GLU A 367 -9.98 12.93 4.53
C GLU A 367 -9.63 13.70 3.25
N GLU A 368 -10.44 14.69 2.89
CA GLU A 368 -10.29 15.47 1.65
C GLU A 368 -9.00 16.29 1.63
N GLN A 369 -8.50 16.71 2.80
CA GLN A 369 -7.27 17.48 2.90
C GLN A 369 -6.00 16.67 2.53
N PHE A 370 -6.12 15.33 2.47
CA PHE A 370 -5.03 14.48 1.96
C PHE A 370 -5.02 14.36 0.44
N TYR A 371 -6.09 14.77 -0.28
CA TYR A 371 -6.12 14.65 -1.73
C TYR A 371 -5.19 15.64 -2.42
N GLU A 372 -4.96 16.79 -1.81
CA GLU A 372 -4.08 17.83 -2.32
C GLU A 372 -3.38 18.53 -1.14
N ILE A 373 -2.05 18.43 -1.10
CA ILE A 373 -1.22 19.05 -0.06
C ILE A 373 -0.28 20.03 -0.74
N ASP A 374 -0.44 21.31 -0.44
CA ASP A 374 0.30 22.41 -1.06
C ASP A 374 1.17 23.11 -0.03
N ILE A 375 2.49 23.05 -0.23
CA ILE A 375 3.47 23.53 0.72
C ILE A 375 4.34 24.61 0.06
N PRO A 376 4.19 25.89 0.45
CA PRO A 376 5.11 26.93 0.03
C PRO A 376 6.48 26.72 0.68
N LEU A 377 7.53 26.83 -0.11
CA LEU A 377 8.91 26.62 0.32
C LEU A 377 9.65 27.95 0.40
N LYS A 378 10.39 28.13 1.51
CA LYS A 378 11.27 29.25 1.71
C LYS A 378 12.48 28.86 2.56
N PHE A 379 13.68 29.00 1.98
CA PHE A 379 14.95 28.66 2.65
C PHE A 379 15.96 29.80 2.46
N THR A 380 16.95 29.81 3.35
CA THR A 380 18.15 30.66 3.18
C THR A 380 19.35 29.72 3.05
N ALA A 381 20.04 29.80 1.91
CA ALA A 381 21.20 28.95 1.63
C ALA A 381 22.33 29.24 2.63
N SER A 382 22.89 28.21 3.23
CA SER A 382 24.02 28.28 4.17
C SER A 382 25.37 28.29 3.47
N VAL A 383 25.43 27.82 2.22
CA VAL A 383 26.66 27.62 1.44
C VAL A 383 26.46 28.05 -0.01
N CYS A 384 27.59 28.39 -0.69
CA CYS A 384 27.61 28.62 -2.12
C CYS A 384 27.68 27.27 -2.85
N THR A 385 26.65 26.91 -3.62
CA THR A 385 26.62 25.62 -4.29
C THR A 385 25.58 25.54 -5.42
N ARG A 386 25.55 24.39 -6.09
CA ARG A 386 24.43 23.96 -6.95
C ARG A 386 23.42 23.21 -6.11
N VAL A 387 22.16 23.64 -6.12
CA VAL A 387 21.04 22.94 -5.53
C VAL A 387 20.52 21.92 -6.54
N HIS A 388 20.63 20.64 -6.21
CA HIS A 388 20.22 19.54 -7.10
C HIS A 388 18.78 19.10 -6.91
N GLY A 389 18.10 19.59 -5.86
CA GLY A 389 16.72 19.30 -5.60
C GLY A 389 16.29 19.51 -4.16
N LEU A 390 15.22 18.84 -3.77
CA LEU A 390 14.62 18.88 -2.44
C LEU A 390 14.71 17.50 -1.79
N ALA A 391 15.33 17.45 -0.62
CA ALA A 391 15.33 16.27 0.25
C ALA A 391 14.16 16.36 1.23
N CYS A 392 13.47 15.25 1.45
CA CYS A 392 12.34 15.17 2.34
C CYS A 392 12.44 13.93 3.26
N TRP A 393 11.92 14.08 4.47
CA TRP A 393 11.76 13.01 5.45
C TRP A 393 10.59 13.34 6.35
N PHE A 394 10.25 12.47 7.28
CA PHE A 394 9.15 12.73 8.19
C PHE A 394 9.48 12.34 9.63
N ASP A 395 8.71 12.90 10.53
CA ASP A 395 8.58 12.40 11.89
C ASP A 395 7.11 12.35 12.33
N VAL A 396 6.83 11.56 13.36
CA VAL A 396 5.50 11.48 13.97
C VAL A 396 5.59 11.57 15.50
N LEU A 397 4.55 12.15 16.09
CA LEU A 397 4.40 12.30 17.54
C LEU A 397 3.41 11.29 18.08
N PHE A 398 3.82 10.56 19.10
CA PHE A 398 2.97 9.82 20.01
C PHE A 398 2.73 10.69 21.25
N ASP A 399 1.58 11.37 21.32
CA ASP A 399 1.23 12.31 22.38
C ASP A 399 0.56 11.60 23.56
N GLY A 400 1.33 10.78 24.25
CA GLY A 400 0.88 10.05 25.42
C GLY A 400 0.72 10.94 26.65
N SER A 401 -0.15 10.54 27.59
CA SER A 401 -0.41 11.28 28.82
C SER A 401 0.78 11.36 29.77
N THR A 402 1.66 10.35 29.73
CA THR A 402 2.84 10.28 30.60
C THR A 402 4.08 10.77 29.87
N VAL A 403 4.31 10.32 28.63
CA VAL A 403 5.49 10.63 27.85
C VAL A 403 5.09 10.95 26.41
N GLN A 404 5.55 12.10 25.91
CA GLN A 404 5.53 12.41 24.49
C GLN A 404 6.76 11.78 23.83
N ARG A 405 6.55 11.01 22.75
CA ARG A 405 7.64 10.36 22.04
C ARG A 405 7.58 10.72 20.56
N TRP A 406 8.73 11.14 20.02
CA TRP A 406 8.91 11.37 18.60
C TRP A 406 9.60 10.17 17.95
N PHE A 407 9.10 9.76 16.79
CA PHE A 407 9.76 8.89 15.83
C PHE A 407 10.23 9.73 14.65
N THR A 408 11.44 9.54 14.16
CA THR A 408 11.97 10.32 13.04
C THR A 408 12.68 9.44 12.02
N THR A 409 12.55 9.83 10.74
CA THR A 409 13.29 9.26 9.61
C THR A 409 14.35 10.25 9.09
N ALA A 410 14.78 11.22 9.91
CA ALA A 410 15.72 12.27 9.52
C ALA A 410 17.08 11.72 9.07
N PRO A 411 17.77 12.39 8.10
CA PRO A 411 19.13 12.02 7.75
C PRO A 411 20.07 12.21 8.95
N GLY A 412 20.94 11.22 9.18
CA GLY A 412 21.84 11.18 10.34
C GLY A 412 21.22 10.59 11.62
N ALA A 413 19.90 10.37 11.68
CA ALA A 413 19.27 9.56 12.70
C ALA A 413 19.45 8.04 12.38
N PRO A 414 19.19 7.14 13.36
CA PRO A 414 19.16 5.71 13.08
C PRO A 414 18.24 5.39 11.90
N THR A 415 18.77 4.64 10.94
CA THR A 415 18.08 4.35 9.68
C THR A 415 16.82 3.52 9.91
N THR A 416 15.76 3.86 9.22
CA THR A 416 14.49 3.14 9.17
C THR A 416 14.26 2.57 7.77
N HIS A 417 13.31 1.65 7.61
CA HIS A 417 12.97 1.09 6.31
C HIS A 417 12.35 2.11 5.32
N TRP A 418 11.94 3.31 5.78
CA TRP A 418 11.51 4.41 4.91
C TRP A 418 12.65 5.19 4.29
N TYR A 419 13.87 5.14 4.87
CA TYR A 419 14.98 5.98 4.44
C TYR A 419 14.60 7.47 4.37
N GLN A 420 15.15 8.19 3.39
CA GLN A 420 14.72 9.53 3.03
C GLN A 420 14.39 9.57 1.54
N ILE A 421 13.68 10.61 1.10
CA ILE A 421 13.33 10.80 -0.31
C ILE A 421 13.99 12.06 -0.84
N ARG A 422 14.51 12.00 -2.07
CA ARG A 422 15.11 13.12 -2.77
C ARG A 422 14.44 13.34 -4.13
N CYS A 423 13.87 14.53 -4.31
CA CYS A 423 13.32 15.00 -5.58
C CYS A 423 14.43 15.69 -6.36
N VAL A 424 14.97 15.05 -7.39
CA VAL A 424 16.12 15.53 -8.15
C VAL A 424 15.65 16.39 -9.32
N LEU A 425 16.18 17.60 -9.44
CA LEU A 425 15.94 18.51 -10.56
C LEU A 425 16.86 18.16 -11.73
N SER A 426 16.32 18.07 -12.94
CA SER A 426 17.12 17.85 -14.15
C SER A 426 18.00 19.08 -14.51
N GLN A 427 17.63 20.24 -13.99
CA GLN A 427 18.40 21.49 -14.13
C GLN A 427 18.63 22.07 -12.73
N PRO A 428 19.79 21.82 -12.11
CA PRO A 428 20.15 22.42 -10.82
C PRO A 428 20.20 23.94 -10.86
N ILE A 429 19.87 24.59 -9.73
CA ILE A 429 19.97 26.04 -9.58
C ILE A 429 21.21 26.42 -8.77
N HIS A 430 21.83 27.57 -9.11
CA HIS A 430 23.02 28.04 -8.42
C HIS A 430 22.63 29.04 -7.33
N VAL A 431 23.20 28.88 -6.14
CA VAL A 431 22.94 29.75 -5.00
C VAL A 431 24.25 30.18 -4.31
N MET A 432 24.21 31.35 -3.68
CA MET A 432 25.26 31.85 -2.80
C MET A 432 24.80 31.78 -1.36
N ALA A 433 25.74 31.70 -0.42
CA ALA A 433 25.42 31.74 1.01
C ALA A 433 24.62 33.01 1.35
N GLY A 434 23.60 32.90 2.18
CA GLY A 434 22.68 33.97 2.54
C GLY A 434 21.56 34.23 1.51
N GLN A 435 21.57 33.57 0.37
CA GLN A 435 20.58 33.76 -0.67
C GLN A 435 19.27 33.02 -0.37
N GLU A 436 18.16 33.68 -0.70
CA GLU A 436 16.83 33.07 -0.56
C GLU A 436 16.56 32.09 -1.70
N ILE A 437 16.05 30.89 -1.33
CA ILE A 437 15.50 29.88 -2.22
C ILE A 437 14.02 29.84 -1.92
N THR A 438 13.17 30.07 -2.91
CA THR A 438 11.72 29.94 -2.80
C THR A 438 11.22 28.83 -3.68
N GLY A 439 10.01 28.34 -3.41
CA GLY A 439 9.44 27.29 -4.23
C GLY A 439 8.10 26.81 -3.72
N ARG A 440 7.71 25.66 -4.23
CA ARG A 440 6.46 24.99 -3.89
C ARG A 440 6.64 23.49 -4.01
N LEU A 441 6.22 22.75 -2.99
CA LEU A 441 6.03 21.30 -3.05
C LEU A 441 4.52 21.04 -3.04
N HIS A 442 4.01 20.46 -4.12
CA HIS A 442 2.61 20.22 -4.32
C HIS A 442 2.37 18.73 -4.56
N LEU A 443 1.67 18.07 -3.64
CA LEU A 443 1.37 16.66 -3.65
C LEU A 443 -0.08 16.47 -4.04
N VAL A 444 -0.35 15.66 -5.07
CA VAL A 444 -1.70 15.38 -5.57
C VAL A 444 -1.95 13.87 -5.54
N ALA A 445 -2.92 13.44 -4.76
CA ALA A 445 -3.29 12.03 -4.66
C ALA A 445 -3.88 11.51 -5.98
N HIS A 446 -3.58 10.26 -6.32
CA HIS A 446 -4.15 9.58 -7.48
C HIS A 446 -4.64 8.16 -7.15
N SER A 447 -5.46 7.59 -8.04
CA SER A 447 -6.15 6.32 -7.83
C SER A 447 -5.23 5.09 -7.73
N ALA A 448 -3.97 5.19 -8.18
CA ALA A 448 -2.98 4.14 -7.98
C ALA A 448 -2.42 4.09 -6.55
N GLN A 449 -3.14 4.63 -5.58
CA GLN A 449 -2.83 4.61 -4.14
C GLN A 449 -1.51 5.31 -3.81
N SER A 450 -1.25 6.46 -4.44
CA SER A 450 -0.02 7.23 -4.27
C SER A 450 -0.24 8.70 -4.61
N TYR A 451 0.86 9.44 -4.82
CA TYR A 451 0.84 10.87 -5.09
C TYR A 451 1.73 11.23 -6.28
N THR A 452 1.27 12.19 -7.07
CA THR A 452 2.13 12.96 -7.97
C THR A 452 2.77 14.10 -7.18
N ILE A 453 4.09 14.22 -7.25
CA ILE A 453 4.87 15.29 -6.64
C ILE A 453 5.19 16.33 -7.73
N ASN A 454 4.73 17.56 -7.55
CA ASN A 454 5.13 18.70 -8.37
C ASN A 454 6.03 19.61 -7.50
N LEU A 455 7.31 19.69 -7.85
CA LEU A 455 8.28 20.53 -7.16
C LEU A 455 8.71 21.68 -8.07
N THR A 456 8.74 22.88 -7.52
CA THR A 456 9.38 24.04 -8.15
C THR A 456 10.31 24.70 -7.14
N LEU A 457 11.54 24.99 -7.55
CA LEU A 457 12.49 25.79 -6.77
C LEU A 457 13.00 26.96 -7.62
N SER A 458 13.18 28.09 -6.98
CA SER A 458 13.63 29.34 -7.62
C SER A 458 14.62 30.06 -6.74
N ALA A 459 15.65 30.66 -7.37
CA ALA A 459 16.58 31.56 -6.73
C ALA A 459 17.01 32.65 -7.72
N LYS A 460 17.36 33.85 -7.24
CA LYS A 460 17.88 34.91 -8.13
C LYS A 460 19.26 34.53 -8.63
N MET A 461 19.50 34.72 -9.93
CA MET A 461 20.86 34.57 -10.48
C MET A 461 21.81 35.60 -9.88
N TRP A 462 23.03 35.14 -9.59
CA TRP A 462 24.12 35.99 -9.13
C TRP A 462 24.94 36.54 -10.33
N GLY A 463 25.43 37.79 -10.25
CA GLY A 463 26.28 38.38 -11.29
C GLY A 463 26.09 39.89 -11.45
N PRO A 464 26.75 40.51 -12.48
CA PRO A 464 26.69 41.94 -12.75
C PRO A 464 25.29 42.40 -13.13
N GLY A 465 24.37 42.55 -12.46
CA GLY A 465 22.94 42.84 -12.69
C GLY A 465 22.05 42.34 -11.57
N ALA A 466 22.59 41.55 -10.63
CA ALA A 466 21.86 41.06 -9.46
C ALA A 466 21.25 42.20 -8.62
N ASN A 467 21.94 43.37 -8.57
CA ASN A 467 21.48 44.58 -7.89
C ASN A 467 20.38 45.36 -8.66
N GLN A 468 20.10 45.00 -9.92
CA GLN A 468 19.10 45.66 -10.79
C GLN A 468 17.84 44.81 -10.96
N GLY A 469 17.56 43.91 -10.04
CA GLY A 469 16.36 43.06 -10.09
C GLY A 469 16.60 41.60 -10.48
N GLY A 470 17.83 41.20 -10.83
CA GLY A 470 18.35 39.86 -11.07
C GLY A 470 17.43 38.88 -11.82
N ILE A 471 17.96 38.11 -12.75
CA ILE A 471 17.20 37.06 -13.44
C ILE A 471 16.86 35.96 -12.44
N LEU A 472 15.60 35.57 -12.34
CA LEU A 472 15.16 34.44 -11.55
C LEU A 472 15.51 33.13 -12.26
N GLN A 473 16.30 32.29 -11.62
CA GLN A 473 16.45 30.87 -12.02
C GLN A 473 15.28 30.11 -11.46
N THR A 474 14.59 29.35 -12.29
CA THR A 474 13.51 28.46 -11.84
C THR A 474 13.73 27.09 -12.44
N SER A 475 13.62 26.05 -11.61
CA SER A 475 13.65 24.66 -12.02
C SER A 475 12.49 23.90 -11.39
N SER A 476 11.92 22.97 -12.14
CA SER A 476 10.78 22.18 -11.70
C SER A 476 10.92 20.72 -12.12
N CYS A 477 10.30 19.83 -11.36
CA CYS A 477 10.12 18.43 -11.73
C CYS A 477 8.72 17.96 -11.34
N LYS A 478 8.25 16.96 -12.09
CA LYS A 478 7.04 16.20 -11.80
C LYS A 478 7.45 14.75 -11.61
N LEU A 479 7.18 14.18 -10.42
CA LEU A 479 7.61 12.85 -10.03
C LEU A 479 6.37 12.02 -9.66
N ASP A 480 6.47 10.71 -9.91
CA ASP A 480 5.47 9.74 -9.42
C ASP A 480 6.02 9.04 -8.16
N LEU A 481 5.36 9.26 -7.02
CA LEU A 481 5.76 8.65 -5.76
C LEU A 481 5.47 7.13 -5.73
N LYS A 482 4.66 6.62 -6.68
CA LYS A 482 4.39 5.18 -6.85
C LYS A 482 5.60 4.41 -7.36
N GLU A 483 6.48 5.08 -8.15
CA GLU A 483 7.59 4.48 -8.86
C GLU A 483 8.94 5.06 -8.40
N PRO A 484 9.31 4.97 -7.11
CA PRO A 484 10.57 5.51 -6.63
C PRO A 484 11.76 4.66 -7.12
N TYR A 485 12.90 5.31 -7.32
CA TYR A 485 14.17 4.65 -7.49
C TYR A 485 14.82 4.40 -6.12
N TYR A 486 14.85 3.14 -5.68
CA TYR A 486 15.57 2.73 -4.46
C TYR A 486 17.06 2.61 -4.76
N ARG A 487 17.84 3.57 -4.25
CA ARG A 487 19.28 3.62 -4.42
C ARG A 487 19.96 2.90 -3.26
N MET A 488 20.24 1.61 -3.44
CA MET A 488 20.95 0.79 -2.45
C MET A 488 22.45 0.89 -2.67
N SER A 489 23.11 1.88 -2.07
CA SER A 489 24.54 2.13 -2.28
C SER A 489 25.46 1.18 -1.50
N GLN A 490 24.96 0.47 -0.48
CA GLN A 490 25.66 -0.65 0.21
C GLN A 490 24.64 -1.52 0.96
N PRO A 491 24.93 -2.82 1.22
CA PRO A 491 24.15 -3.62 2.16
C PRO A 491 24.24 -2.94 3.53
N GLN A 492 23.13 -2.41 4.03
CA GLN A 492 23.10 -1.88 5.38
C GLN A 492 23.19 -3.05 6.35
N VAL A 493 24.31 -3.15 7.06
CA VAL A 493 24.42 -3.98 8.24
C VAL A 493 23.60 -3.29 9.31
N TYR A 494 22.39 -3.76 9.55
CA TYR A 494 21.62 -3.33 10.73
C TYR A 494 22.45 -3.74 11.96
N PRO A 495 22.87 -2.81 12.83
CA PRO A 495 23.49 -3.21 14.07
C PRO A 495 22.48 -4.06 14.83
N THR A 496 22.83 -5.32 15.08
CA THR A 496 22.12 -6.14 16.05
C THR A 496 22.33 -5.48 17.40
N GLN A 497 21.48 -4.53 17.77
CA GLN A 497 21.40 -4.09 19.15
C GLN A 497 20.72 -5.24 19.90
N GLU A 498 21.50 -5.90 20.74
CA GLU A 498 20.91 -6.65 21.82
C GLU A 498 19.89 -5.73 22.51
N PRO A 499 18.68 -6.21 22.81
CA PRO A 499 17.72 -5.41 23.57
C PRO A 499 18.42 -4.91 24.83
N PRO A 500 18.22 -3.64 25.25
CA PRO A 500 18.85 -3.14 26.46
C PRO A 500 18.54 -4.12 27.58
N ALA A 501 19.57 -4.59 28.28
CA ALA A 501 19.45 -5.51 29.38
C ALA A 501 18.38 -4.94 30.32
N GLN A 502 17.27 -5.66 30.45
CA GLN A 502 16.21 -5.28 31.36
C GLN A 502 16.86 -5.26 32.75
N SER A 503 16.91 -4.09 33.38
CA SER A 503 17.22 -4.01 34.80
C SER A 503 16.08 -4.74 35.54
N GLN A 504 16.34 -6.02 35.84
CA GLN A 504 15.47 -6.82 36.68
C GLN A 504 15.66 -6.39 38.13
N ASP A 505 14.81 -5.48 38.58
CA ASP A 505 14.40 -5.45 39.98
C ASP A 505 12.97 -6.01 40.05
N ILE A 506 12.84 -7.32 39.83
CA ILE A 506 11.68 -8.08 40.26
C ILE A 506 12.19 -9.01 41.38
N HIS A 507 11.85 -8.67 42.61
CA HIS A 507 11.92 -9.63 43.71
C HIS A 507 10.93 -10.78 43.42
N ILE A 508 11.46 -11.89 42.89
CA ILE A 508 10.76 -13.16 42.88
C ILE A 508 11.15 -13.90 44.15
N HIS A 509 10.16 -14.26 44.96
CA HIS A 509 10.33 -15.19 46.07
C HIS A 509 10.83 -16.53 45.52
N GLY A 510 11.86 -17.07 46.18
CA GLY A 510 12.65 -18.20 45.70
C GLY A 510 11.98 -19.55 45.90
N ASP A 511 11.11 -19.96 44.98
CA ASP A 511 10.70 -21.37 44.89
C ASP A 511 10.52 -21.83 43.44
N ASP A 512 10.75 -20.98 42.41
CA ASP A 512 10.54 -21.33 40.99
C ASP A 512 11.83 -21.46 40.15
N LEU A 513 13.00 -21.53 40.78
CA LEU A 513 14.29 -21.57 40.05
C LEU A 513 14.70 -22.95 39.52
N GLU A 514 14.13 -24.05 40.01
CA GLU A 514 14.50 -25.41 39.55
C GLU A 514 13.82 -25.83 38.23
N GLU A 515 12.69 -25.24 37.87
CA GLU A 515 11.96 -25.63 36.66
C GLU A 515 12.49 -24.93 35.37
N VAL A 516 13.13 -23.77 35.51
CA VAL A 516 13.65 -23.00 34.36
C VAL A 516 15.02 -23.52 33.90
N GLU A 517 15.86 -24.03 34.81
CA GLU A 517 17.16 -24.64 34.44
C GLU A 517 17.00 -25.97 33.72
N LEU A 518 15.93 -26.72 34.00
CA LEU A 518 15.67 -28.00 33.33
C LEU A 518 15.20 -27.84 31.87
N LEU A 519 14.52 -26.74 31.55
CA LEU A 519 14.05 -26.42 30.21
C LEU A 519 15.17 -25.86 29.30
N GLN A 520 16.16 -25.19 29.86
CA GLN A 520 17.32 -24.70 29.09
C GLN A 520 18.33 -25.81 28.78
N GLN A 521 18.46 -26.84 29.63
CA GLN A 521 19.34 -27.99 29.36
C GLN A 521 18.77 -28.94 28.30
N THR A 522 17.45 -29.02 28.14
CA THR A 522 16.80 -29.85 27.10
C THR A 522 16.83 -29.19 25.73
N ALA A 523 16.86 -27.87 25.62
CA ALA A 523 16.93 -27.16 24.35
C ALA A 523 18.33 -27.19 23.71
N ASN A 524 19.40 -27.27 24.53
CA ASN A 524 20.79 -27.32 24.05
C ASN A 524 21.31 -28.74 23.70
N ALA A 525 20.50 -29.77 23.90
CA ALA A 525 20.82 -31.15 23.55
C ALA A 525 20.25 -31.63 22.20
N GLN A 526 19.57 -30.74 21.46
CA GLN A 526 18.95 -31.02 20.15
C GLN A 526 19.39 -30.07 19.01
N LEU A 527 20.54 -29.41 19.16
CA LEU A 527 21.24 -28.71 18.07
C LEU A 527 22.54 -29.39 17.71
#